data_cf54ebc596820e4f77b64010a02d78c9
#
_entry.id   cf54ebc596820e4f77b64010a02d78c9
#
_cell.length_a   1.000
_cell.length_b   1.000
_cell.length_c   1.000
_cell.angle_alpha   90.00
_cell.angle_beta   90.00
_cell.angle_gamma   90.00
#
_symmetry.space_group_name_H-M   'P 1'
#
loop_
_entity.id
_entity.type
_entity.pdbx_description
1 polymer ?
#
loop_
_entity_poly.entity_id
_entity_poly.type
_entity_poly.pdbx_seq_one_letter_code
_entity_poly.pdbx_strand_id
1 'polypeptide(L)'
;MHEPLISGGAVRRLWVGETELYRQHLLRLDAESRRSRFGGAVSDAFIERYAEPSALRDAVIYGFFVDGVLRGAAELRLLARAGEAEAALSVERVWQSCGVGTALLERVLLAAGNRQVKHLHMLCLAENRRLQQLARKFDAELSFRSGSVVGDVKAPRPTPISMVRELMADGTDLATAMLDVPTQPAKRLEHSNGSPERRTRERRYERLMLVDNWR
;
A
#
# COMPACT_ATOMS: atom_id res chain seq x y z
N MET A 1 -23.79 -2.48 -8.04
CA MET A 1 -23.26 -2.62 -6.66
C MET A 1 -22.48 -1.34 -6.42
N HIS A 2 -23.02 -0.42 -5.60
CA HIS A 2 -22.38 0.85 -5.30
C HIS A 2 -21.04 0.58 -4.60
N GLU A 3 -19.97 1.25 -5.03
CA GLU A 3 -18.79 1.40 -4.17
C GLU A 3 -19.26 1.93 -2.82
N PRO A 4 -18.79 1.34 -1.70
CA PRO A 4 -19.15 1.88 -0.41
C PRO A 4 -18.64 3.33 -0.36
N LEU A 5 -19.57 4.29 -0.32
CA LEU A 5 -19.26 5.68 -0.05
C LEU A 5 -18.69 5.73 1.37
N ILE A 6 -17.37 5.64 1.47
CA ILE A 6 -16.68 5.95 2.71
C ILE A 6 -16.86 7.44 2.89
N SER A 7 -17.48 7.84 4.01
CA SER A 7 -17.85 9.23 4.28
C SER A 7 -16.74 10.20 3.86
N GLY A 8 -17.00 10.97 2.82
CA GLY A 8 -16.19 12.10 2.39
C GLY A 8 -14.99 11.80 1.48
N GLY A 9 -14.82 10.59 0.93
CA GLY A 9 -13.68 10.31 0.06
C GLY A 9 -13.92 9.20 -0.96
N ALA A 10 -13.00 9.08 -1.91
CA ALA A 10 -13.02 8.08 -2.98
C ALA A 10 -11.73 7.26 -3.01
N VAL A 11 -11.86 5.97 -3.36
CA VAL A 11 -10.69 5.10 -3.62
C VAL A 11 -10.44 5.06 -5.12
N ARG A 12 -9.22 5.43 -5.53
CA ARG A 12 -8.78 5.36 -6.92
C ARG A 12 -7.35 4.86 -7.05
N ARG A 13 -6.98 4.43 -8.25
CA ARG A 13 -5.60 4.08 -8.57
C ARG A 13 -4.70 5.32 -8.58
N LEU A 14 -3.47 5.17 -8.09
CA LEU A 14 -2.39 6.14 -8.30
C LEU A 14 -1.63 5.77 -9.57
N TRP A 15 -1.29 6.80 -10.35
CA TRP A 15 -0.49 6.65 -11.56
C TRP A 15 0.97 7.01 -11.31
N VAL A 16 1.85 6.62 -12.23
CA VAL A 16 3.31 6.83 -12.09
C VAL A 16 3.68 8.30 -11.82
N GLY A 17 2.92 9.26 -12.37
CA GLY A 17 3.12 10.69 -12.13
C GLY A 17 2.69 11.18 -10.74
N GLU A 18 2.01 10.35 -9.94
CA GLU A 18 1.46 10.71 -8.62
C GLU A 18 2.27 10.13 -7.45
N THR A 19 3.47 9.62 -7.69
CA THR A 19 4.34 9.05 -6.64
C THR A 19 4.66 10.05 -5.53
N GLU A 20 4.66 11.35 -5.86
CA GLU A 20 4.82 12.43 -4.88
C GLU A 20 3.68 12.45 -3.85
N LEU A 21 2.43 12.22 -4.27
CA LEU A 21 1.28 12.14 -3.36
C LEU A 21 1.44 10.95 -2.40
N TYR A 22 1.96 9.82 -2.92
CA TYR A 22 2.25 8.65 -2.10
C TYR A 22 3.36 8.92 -1.08
N ARG A 23 4.45 9.54 -1.51
CA ARG A 23 5.54 9.96 -0.64
C ARG A 23 5.05 10.87 0.49
N GLN A 24 4.28 11.91 0.16
CA GLN A 24 3.72 12.83 1.14
C GLN A 24 2.79 12.13 2.13
N HIS A 25 1.95 11.18 1.67
CA HIS A 25 1.12 10.38 2.56
C HIS A 25 1.97 9.59 3.55
N LEU A 26 2.99 8.87 3.09
CA LEU A 26 3.85 8.06 3.96
C LEU A 26 4.61 8.92 4.98
N LEU A 27 5.05 10.13 4.59
CA LEU A 27 5.71 11.08 5.48
C LEU A 27 4.77 11.67 6.54
N ARG A 28 3.46 11.82 6.25
CA ARG A 28 2.46 12.30 7.21
C ARG A 28 1.99 11.24 8.21
N LEU A 29 2.30 9.95 7.98
CA LEU A 29 1.95 8.92 8.94
C LEU A 29 2.58 9.20 10.30
N ASP A 30 1.78 9.07 11.36
CA ASP A 30 2.30 9.08 12.74
C ASP A 30 3.26 7.89 12.97
N ALA A 31 4.07 7.98 14.03
CA ALA A 31 5.12 6.99 14.31
C ALA A 31 4.58 5.54 14.44
N GLU A 32 3.39 5.35 15.01
CA GLU A 32 2.76 4.03 15.16
C GLU A 32 2.26 3.50 13.82
N SER A 33 1.56 4.34 13.03
CA SER A 33 1.08 3.97 11.70
C SER A 33 2.24 3.68 10.74
N ARG A 34 3.31 4.47 10.81
CA ARG A 34 4.54 4.25 10.04
C ARG A 34 5.23 2.95 10.43
N ARG A 35 5.38 2.69 11.74
CA ARG A 35 5.93 1.44 12.26
C ARG A 35 5.10 0.23 11.81
N SER A 36 3.79 0.34 11.87
CA SER A 36 2.87 -0.72 11.43
C SER A 36 2.97 -0.99 9.93
N ARG A 37 3.16 0.06 9.11
CA ARG A 37 3.28 -0.06 7.64
C ARG A 37 4.58 -0.74 7.22
N PHE A 38 5.69 -0.42 7.89
CA PHE A 38 7.03 -0.89 7.51
C PHE A 38 7.58 -2.02 8.39
N GLY A 39 6.79 -2.51 9.36
CA GLY A 39 7.24 -3.55 10.29
C GLY A 39 8.30 -3.07 11.29
N GLY A 40 8.60 -1.77 11.33
CA GLY A 40 9.61 -1.18 12.21
C GLY A 40 9.70 0.33 12.05
N ALA A 41 10.56 0.96 12.88
CA ALA A 41 10.83 2.38 12.78
C ALA A 41 11.69 2.67 11.54
N VAL A 42 11.23 3.57 10.68
CA VAL A 42 11.93 4.02 9.47
C VAL A 42 12.09 5.54 9.49
N SER A 43 13.18 6.03 8.88
CA SER A 43 13.47 7.46 8.74
C SER A 43 12.71 8.09 7.56
N ASP A 44 12.61 9.41 7.53
CA ASP A 44 12.07 10.14 6.39
C ASP A 44 12.90 9.86 5.12
N ALA A 45 14.24 9.83 5.25
CA ALA A 45 15.13 9.50 4.13
C ALA A 45 14.88 8.08 3.56
N PHE A 46 14.49 7.12 4.39
CA PHE A 46 14.05 5.80 3.91
C PHE A 46 12.77 5.93 3.10
N ILE A 47 11.77 6.66 3.60
CA ILE A 47 10.48 6.85 2.91
C ILE A 47 10.68 7.56 1.57
N GLU A 48 11.55 8.58 1.51
CA GLU A 48 11.88 9.29 0.29
C GLU A 48 12.41 8.34 -0.79
N ARG A 49 13.39 7.49 -0.45
CA ARG A 49 13.91 6.47 -1.38
C ARG A 49 12.88 5.40 -1.75
N TYR A 50 12.08 4.96 -0.76
CA TYR A 50 11.05 3.96 -0.97
C TYR A 50 9.98 4.41 -1.97
N ALA A 51 9.61 5.69 -1.91
CA ALA A 51 8.58 6.28 -2.77
C ALA A 51 9.15 6.88 -4.07
N GLU A 52 10.40 6.64 -4.41
CA GLU A 52 10.95 7.03 -5.71
C GLU A 52 10.22 6.33 -6.86
N PRO A 53 9.98 7.02 -8.00
CA PRO A 53 9.28 6.42 -9.14
C PRO A 53 9.92 5.12 -9.65
N SER A 54 11.24 5.01 -9.58
CA SER A 54 12.00 3.81 -9.94
C SER A 54 11.71 2.62 -9.03
N ALA A 55 11.53 2.87 -7.73
CA ALA A 55 11.23 1.85 -6.72
C ALA A 55 9.76 1.37 -6.78
N LEU A 56 8.88 2.16 -7.37
CA LEU A 56 7.44 1.89 -7.46
C LEU A 56 7.00 1.43 -8.86
N ARG A 57 7.93 1.25 -9.79
CA ARG A 57 7.64 0.94 -11.20
C ARG A 57 6.71 -0.28 -11.37
N ASP A 58 6.93 -1.33 -10.59
CA ASP A 58 6.21 -2.60 -10.69
C ASP A 58 5.12 -2.72 -9.61
N ALA A 59 4.85 -1.65 -8.87
CA ALA A 59 3.80 -1.60 -7.87
C ALA A 59 2.48 -1.08 -8.45
N VAL A 60 1.36 -1.69 -8.03
CA VAL A 60 0.03 -1.13 -8.24
C VAL A 60 -0.41 -0.50 -6.93
N ILE A 61 -0.71 0.79 -6.94
CA ILE A 61 -1.07 1.52 -5.73
C ILE A 61 -2.50 2.06 -5.88
N TYR A 62 -3.35 1.77 -4.90
CA TYR A 62 -4.66 2.38 -4.73
C TYR A 62 -4.62 3.34 -3.56
N GLY A 63 -5.21 4.52 -3.73
CA GLY A 63 -5.26 5.58 -2.74
C GLY A 63 -6.69 5.94 -2.36
N PHE A 64 -6.92 6.23 -1.09
CA PHE A 64 -8.12 6.86 -0.59
C PHE A 64 -7.88 8.37 -0.48
N PHE A 65 -8.67 9.15 -1.22
CA PHE A 65 -8.56 10.60 -1.33
C PHE A 65 -9.72 11.30 -0.65
N VAL A 66 -9.40 12.36 0.07
CA VAL A 66 -10.37 13.30 0.64
C VAL A 66 -9.89 14.71 0.29
N ASP A 67 -10.73 15.48 -0.38
CA ASP A 67 -10.42 16.85 -0.84
C ASP A 67 -9.09 16.93 -1.60
N GLY A 68 -8.86 15.97 -2.52
CA GLY A 68 -7.63 15.86 -3.31
C GLY A 68 -6.40 15.39 -2.53
N VAL A 69 -6.49 15.13 -1.22
CA VAL A 69 -5.37 14.70 -0.39
C VAL A 69 -5.43 13.18 -0.16
N LEU A 70 -4.33 12.49 -0.44
CA LEU A 70 -4.18 11.06 -0.19
C LEU A 70 -4.12 10.79 1.33
N ARG A 71 -5.13 10.12 1.88
CA ARG A 71 -5.31 9.81 3.31
C ARG A 71 -5.08 8.36 3.68
N GLY A 72 -5.08 7.48 2.70
CA GLY A 72 -4.77 6.07 2.86
C GLY A 72 -4.28 5.47 1.56
N ALA A 73 -3.44 4.45 1.63
CA ALA A 73 -2.92 3.76 0.46
C ALA A 73 -2.80 2.25 0.69
N ALA A 74 -2.99 1.50 -0.39
CA ALA A 74 -2.66 0.09 -0.46
C ALA A 74 -1.78 -0.17 -1.68
N GLU A 75 -0.68 -0.84 -1.46
CA GLU A 75 0.32 -1.18 -2.47
C GLU A 75 0.27 -2.69 -2.72
N LEU A 76 0.25 -3.08 -3.99
CA LEU A 76 0.37 -4.46 -4.47
C LEU A 76 1.69 -4.61 -5.20
N ARG A 77 2.54 -5.55 -4.77
CA ARG A 77 3.77 -5.94 -5.45
C ARG A 77 3.71 -7.41 -5.83
N LEU A 78 3.94 -7.70 -7.11
CA LEU A 78 4.13 -9.06 -7.56
C LEU A 78 5.49 -9.58 -7.06
N LEU A 79 5.51 -10.81 -6.56
CA LEU A 79 6.75 -11.45 -6.11
C LEU A 79 7.41 -12.22 -7.25
N ALA A 80 8.69 -12.55 -7.09
CA ALA A 80 9.43 -13.33 -8.08
C ALA A 80 8.82 -14.72 -8.31
N ARG A 81 8.16 -15.29 -7.30
CA ARG A 81 7.43 -16.55 -7.42
C ARG A 81 6.09 -16.31 -8.10
N ALA A 82 5.86 -17.01 -9.22
CA ALA A 82 4.63 -16.86 -10.00
C ALA A 82 3.37 -17.16 -9.16
N GLY A 83 2.39 -16.28 -9.25
CA GLY A 83 1.13 -16.41 -8.51
C GLY A 83 1.18 -15.92 -7.07
N GLU A 84 2.27 -15.31 -6.63
CA GLU A 84 2.40 -14.69 -5.31
C GLU A 84 2.58 -13.17 -5.42
N ALA A 85 2.00 -12.47 -4.46
CA ALA A 85 2.14 -11.03 -4.34
C ALA A 85 2.12 -10.61 -2.86
N GLU A 86 2.60 -9.42 -2.59
CA GLU A 86 2.53 -8.79 -1.27
C GLU A 86 1.59 -7.58 -1.33
N ALA A 87 0.78 -7.43 -0.29
CA ALA A 87 -0.02 -6.23 -0.06
C ALA A 87 0.43 -5.51 1.21
N ALA A 88 0.64 -4.20 1.08
CA ALA A 88 0.97 -3.35 2.19
C ALA A 88 0.01 -2.16 2.26
N LEU A 89 -0.56 -1.91 3.46
CA LEU A 89 -1.58 -0.90 3.67
C LEU A 89 -1.11 0.16 4.68
N SER A 90 -1.52 1.40 4.43
CA SER A 90 -1.36 2.51 5.37
C SER A 90 -2.60 3.41 5.33
N VAL A 91 -3.07 3.84 6.49
CA VAL A 91 -4.20 4.77 6.63
C VAL A 91 -3.85 5.76 7.73
N GLU A 92 -4.00 7.06 7.46
CA GLU A 92 -3.79 8.10 8.47
C GLU A 92 -4.77 7.89 9.65
N ARG A 93 -4.29 8.13 10.88
CA ARG A 93 -5.00 7.77 12.14
C ARG A 93 -6.46 8.18 12.16
N VAL A 94 -6.77 9.38 11.70
CA VAL A 94 -8.14 9.93 11.72
C VAL A 94 -9.11 9.21 10.78
N TRP A 95 -8.58 8.46 9.81
CA TRP A 95 -9.35 7.69 8.82
C TRP A 95 -9.34 6.18 9.09
N GLN A 96 -8.68 5.75 10.18
CA GLN A 96 -8.70 4.35 10.59
C GLN A 96 -10.07 3.97 11.16
N SER A 97 -10.42 2.68 11.06
CA SER A 97 -11.69 2.12 11.53
C SER A 97 -12.96 2.69 10.86
N CYS A 98 -12.81 3.44 9.77
CA CYS A 98 -13.91 4.00 8.96
C CYS A 98 -14.18 3.21 7.66
N GLY A 99 -13.68 1.98 7.54
CA GLY A 99 -13.86 1.15 6.33
C GLY A 99 -12.82 1.37 5.23
N VAL A 100 -11.97 2.40 5.33
CA VAL A 100 -10.94 2.75 4.32
C VAL A 100 -10.03 1.56 4.01
N GLY A 101 -9.50 0.88 5.03
CA GLY A 101 -8.64 -0.29 4.82
C GLY A 101 -9.35 -1.43 4.09
N THR A 102 -10.64 -1.63 4.35
CA THR A 102 -11.46 -2.63 3.65
C THR A 102 -11.58 -2.31 2.17
N ALA A 103 -11.99 -1.08 1.82
CA ALA A 103 -12.15 -0.68 0.43
C ALA A 103 -10.81 -0.71 -0.34
N LEU A 104 -9.73 -0.30 0.29
CA LEU A 104 -8.38 -0.40 -0.30
C LEU A 104 -7.98 -1.86 -0.57
N LEU A 105 -8.21 -2.76 0.39
CA LEU A 105 -7.87 -4.18 0.23
C LEU A 105 -8.75 -4.86 -0.83
N GLU A 106 -10.03 -4.51 -0.94
CA GLU A 106 -10.92 -4.98 -2.01
C GLU A 106 -10.38 -4.64 -3.40
N ARG A 107 -9.88 -3.40 -3.60
CA ARG A 107 -9.26 -2.99 -4.87
C ARG A 107 -7.98 -3.76 -5.15
N VAL A 108 -7.14 -3.96 -4.13
CA VAL A 108 -5.90 -4.75 -4.25
C VAL A 108 -6.21 -6.21 -4.59
N LEU A 109 -7.20 -6.83 -3.95
CA LEU A 109 -7.58 -8.22 -4.23
C LEU A 109 -8.13 -8.40 -5.65
N LEU A 110 -8.93 -7.45 -6.13
CA LEU A 110 -9.40 -7.45 -7.51
C LEU A 110 -8.22 -7.38 -8.49
N ALA A 111 -7.30 -6.45 -8.27
CA ALA A 111 -6.11 -6.28 -9.11
C ALA A 111 -5.18 -7.49 -9.05
N ALA A 112 -5.00 -8.09 -7.89
CA ALA A 112 -4.23 -9.31 -7.69
C ALA A 112 -4.84 -10.49 -8.46
N GLY A 113 -6.16 -10.70 -8.34
CA GLY A 113 -6.87 -11.75 -9.06
C GLY A 113 -6.72 -11.61 -10.57
N ASN A 114 -6.91 -10.42 -11.13
CA ASN A 114 -6.76 -10.14 -12.56
C ASN A 114 -5.33 -10.35 -13.08
N ARG A 115 -4.33 -10.34 -12.19
CA ARG A 115 -2.91 -10.66 -12.46
C ARG A 115 -2.54 -12.11 -12.15
N GLN A 116 -3.56 -12.98 -11.98
CA GLN A 116 -3.40 -14.40 -11.69
C GLN A 116 -2.64 -14.70 -10.38
N VAL A 117 -2.65 -13.77 -9.43
CA VAL A 117 -2.15 -13.98 -8.06
C VAL A 117 -3.08 -14.98 -7.37
N LYS A 118 -2.50 -16.03 -6.78
CA LYS A 118 -3.21 -17.05 -5.99
C LYS A 118 -3.09 -16.77 -4.51
N HIS A 119 -1.93 -16.28 -4.08
CA HIS A 119 -1.57 -16.01 -2.70
C HIS A 119 -1.16 -14.56 -2.54
N LEU A 120 -1.95 -13.79 -1.79
CA LEU A 120 -1.64 -12.41 -1.44
C LEU A 120 -1.17 -12.38 0.02
N HIS A 121 0.11 -12.12 0.20
CA HIS A 121 0.72 -12.05 1.52
C HIS A 121 0.57 -10.65 2.13
N MET A 122 0.19 -10.60 3.40
CA MET A 122 0.09 -9.38 4.18
C MET A 122 0.97 -9.52 5.42
N LEU A 123 2.12 -8.86 5.43
CA LEU A 123 3.01 -8.85 6.59
C LEU A 123 2.57 -7.77 7.58
N CYS A 124 2.41 -8.14 8.84
CA CYS A 124 2.13 -7.19 9.91
C CYS A 124 2.86 -7.54 11.20
N LEU A 125 3.04 -6.54 12.06
CA LEU A 125 3.51 -6.74 13.42
C LEU A 125 2.49 -7.55 14.24
N ALA A 126 2.95 -8.37 15.16
CA ALA A 126 2.09 -9.20 16.01
C ALA A 126 1.10 -8.36 16.86
N GLU A 127 1.47 -7.14 17.20
CA GLU A 127 0.60 -6.18 17.91
C GLU A 127 -0.42 -5.45 17.01
N ASN A 128 -0.27 -5.50 15.67
CA ASN A 128 -1.18 -4.84 14.74
C ASN A 128 -2.49 -5.64 14.55
N ARG A 129 -3.31 -5.66 15.60
CA ARG A 129 -4.60 -6.39 15.61
C ARG A 129 -5.58 -5.90 14.53
N ARG A 130 -5.51 -4.61 14.16
CA ARG A 130 -6.39 -4.04 13.13
C ARG A 130 -6.14 -4.67 11.76
N LEU A 131 -4.89 -4.79 11.35
CA LEU A 131 -4.54 -5.42 10.08
C LEU A 131 -4.86 -6.92 10.10
N GLN A 132 -4.66 -7.61 11.24
CA GLN A 132 -5.06 -9.00 11.40
C GLN A 132 -6.58 -9.20 11.29
N GLN A 133 -7.38 -8.31 11.89
CA GLN A 133 -8.84 -8.33 11.77
C GLN A 133 -9.28 -8.06 10.34
N LEU A 134 -8.63 -7.10 9.67
CA LEU A 134 -8.88 -6.83 8.27
C LEU A 134 -8.57 -8.06 7.40
N ALA A 135 -7.42 -8.69 7.58
CA ALA A 135 -7.04 -9.90 6.85
C ALA A 135 -8.06 -11.04 7.07
N ARG A 136 -8.49 -11.27 8.33
CA ARG A 136 -9.54 -12.28 8.63
C ARG A 136 -10.87 -11.99 7.96
N LYS A 137 -11.24 -10.73 7.77
CA LYS A 137 -12.47 -10.36 7.05
C LYS A 137 -12.47 -10.84 5.59
N PHE A 138 -11.28 -11.10 5.04
CA PHE A 138 -11.08 -11.65 3.70
C PHE A 138 -10.57 -13.11 3.74
N ASP A 139 -10.93 -13.84 4.79
CA ASP A 139 -10.63 -15.27 4.97
C ASP A 139 -9.13 -15.59 4.93
N ALA A 140 -8.28 -14.67 5.40
CA ALA A 140 -6.84 -14.89 5.45
C ALA A 140 -6.46 -15.99 6.44
N GLU A 141 -5.57 -16.88 6.02
CA GLU A 141 -4.86 -17.79 6.91
C GLU A 141 -3.71 -17.03 7.60
N LEU A 142 -3.76 -16.92 8.93
CA LEU A 142 -2.76 -16.19 9.70
C LEU A 142 -1.68 -17.13 10.24
N SER A 143 -0.43 -16.89 9.84
CA SER A 143 0.75 -17.60 10.34
C SER A 143 1.56 -16.69 11.26
N PHE A 144 1.75 -17.13 12.51
CA PHE A 144 2.49 -16.38 13.52
C PHE A 144 3.96 -16.80 13.51
N ARG A 145 4.87 -15.83 13.37
CA ARG A 145 6.31 -16.01 13.45
C ARG A 145 6.86 -15.00 14.46
N SER A 146 8.08 -15.21 14.97
CA SER A 146 8.71 -14.37 16.00
C SER A 146 8.53 -12.86 15.76
N GLY A 147 7.54 -12.25 16.42
CA GLY A 147 7.25 -10.80 16.36
C GLY A 147 6.47 -10.31 15.13
N SER A 148 6.11 -11.19 14.19
CA SER A 148 5.34 -10.84 13.00
C SER A 148 4.21 -11.84 12.73
N VAL A 149 3.22 -11.40 11.97
CA VAL A 149 2.11 -12.22 11.47
C VAL A 149 2.05 -12.07 9.98
N VAL A 150 1.95 -13.18 9.28
CA VAL A 150 1.71 -13.21 7.84
C VAL A 150 0.27 -13.66 7.62
N GLY A 151 -0.51 -12.83 6.98
CA GLY A 151 -1.83 -13.19 6.46
C GLY A 151 -1.68 -13.63 5.01
N ASP A 152 -2.13 -14.84 4.69
CA ASP A 152 -2.25 -15.32 3.31
C ASP A 152 -3.72 -15.24 2.89
N VAL A 153 -4.02 -14.35 1.95
CA VAL A 153 -5.35 -14.17 1.38
C VAL A 153 -5.39 -14.78 -0.01
N LYS A 154 -6.36 -15.64 -0.25
CA LYS A 154 -6.59 -16.19 -1.60
C LYS A 154 -7.23 -15.12 -2.47
N ALA A 155 -6.54 -14.68 -3.51
CA ALA A 155 -7.09 -13.73 -4.47
C ALA A 155 -8.22 -14.39 -5.30
N PRO A 156 -9.29 -13.65 -5.64
CA PRO A 156 -10.37 -14.17 -6.47
C PRO A 156 -9.85 -14.54 -7.85
N ARG A 157 -10.45 -15.57 -8.46
CA ARG A 157 -10.09 -15.95 -9.83
C ARG A 157 -10.47 -14.83 -10.80
N PRO A 158 -9.62 -14.54 -11.81
CA PRO A 158 -9.93 -13.54 -12.82
C PRO A 158 -11.16 -13.99 -13.62
N THR A 159 -12.05 -13.05 -13.89
CA THR A 159 -13.21 -13.25 -14.77
C THR A 159 -13.21 -12.13 -15.83
N PRO A 160 -13.81 -12.34 -17.01
CA PRO A 160 -13.95 -11.26 -17.98
C PRO A 160 -14.62 -10.02 -17.38
N ILE A 161 -15.60 -10.21 -16.51
CA ILE A 161 -16.30 -9.12 -15.83
C ILE A 161 -15.37 -8.38 -14.86
N SER A 162 -14.53 -9.11 -14.08
CA SER A 162 -13.58 -8.47 -13.16
C SER A 162 -12.52 -7.66 -13.90
N MET A 163 -12.06 -8.15 -15.05
CA MET A 163 -11.10 -7.44 -15.90
C MET A 163 -11.68 -6.16 -16.50
N VAL A 164 -12.91 -6.25 -17.03
CA VAL A 164 -13.63 -5.06 -17.54
C VAL A 164 -13.88 -4.06 -16.43
N ARG A 165 -14.27 -4.52 -15.24
CA ARG A 165 -14.51 -3.66 -14.08
C ARG A 165 -13.23 -2.91 -13.64
N GLU A 166 -12.08 -3.58 -13.59
CA GLU A 166 -10.80 -2.93 -13.28
C GLU A 166 -10.46 -1.90 -14.36
N LEU A 167 -10.58 -2.26 -15.64
CA LEU A 167 -10.27 -1.38 -16.76
C LEU A 167 -11.15 -0.11 -16.75
N MET A 168 -12.44 -0.26 -16.51
CA MET A 168 -13.38 0.87 -16.43
C MET A 168 -13.06 1.78 -15.24
N ALA A 169 -12.78 1.17 -14.08
CA ALA A 169 -12.39 1.92 -12.89
C ALA A 169 -11.05 2.65 -13.11
N ASP A 170 -10.04 1.97 -13.65
CA ASP A 170 -8.75 2.58 -13.97
C ASP A 170 -8.89 3.73 -14.99
N GLY A 171 -9.79 3.61 -15.97
CA GLY A 171 -10.08 4.68 -16.93
C GLY A 171 -10.70 5.93 -16.28
N THR A 172 -11.67 5.75 -15.39
CA THR A 172 -12.24 6.84 -14.59
C THR A 172 -11.26 7.42 -13.60
N ASP A 173 -10.43 6.58 -12.96
CA ASP A 173 -9.37 6.97 -12.03
C ASP A 173 -8.33 7.85 -12.73
N LEU A 174 -7.95 7.52 -13.98
CA LEU A 174 -7.03 8.33 -14.78
C LEU A 174 -7.62 9.69 -15.13
N ALA A 175 -8.88 9.73 -15.55
CA ALA A 175 -9.57 11.00 -15.85
C ALA A 175 -9.63 11.90 -14.62
N THR A 176 -9.96 11.35 -13.46
CA THR A 176 -9.98 12.08 -12.19
C THR A 176 -8.58 12.59 -11.81
N ALA A 177 -7.54 11.75 -11.94
CA ALA A 177 -6.18 12.17 -11.67
C ALA A 177 -5.69 13.32 -12.56
N MET A 178 -6.13 13.35 -13.83
CA MET A 178 -5.80 14.46 -14.75
C MET A 178 -6.50 15.78 -14.38
N LEU A 179 -7.68 15.69 -13.75
CA LEU A 179 -8.43 16.87 -13.29
C LEU A 179 -7.93 17.39 -11.94
N ASP A 180 -7.42 16.49 -11.09
CA ASP A 180 -6.95 16.81 -9.72
C ASP A 180 -5.48 17.25 -9.66
N VAL A 181 -4.78 17.48 -10.79
CA VAL A 181 -3.36 17.90 -10.78
C VAL A 181 -3.20 19.22 -10.01
N PRO A 182 -2.65 19.23 -8.80
CA PRO A 182 -2.39 20.45 -8.07
C PRO A 182 -1.21 21.16 -8.72
N THR A 183 -1.41 22.38 -9.16
CA THR A 183 -0.31 23.31 -9.51
C THR A 183 0.44 23.69 -8.24
N GLN A 184 1.35 22.84 -7.77
CA GLN A 184 2.24 23.19 -6.67
C GLN A 184 3.67 23.43 -7.18
N PRO A 185 4.29 24.58 -6.83
CA PRO A 185 5.68 24.85 -7.19
C PRO A 185 6.64 23.99 -6.35
N ALA A 186 7.62 23.40 -7.02
CA ALA A 186 8.66 22.56 -6.41
C ALA A 186 9.44 23.30 -5.32
N LYS A 187 9.40 22.81 -4.07
CA LYS A 187 10.28 23.26 -2.98
C LYS A 187 11.62 22.53 -3.05
N ARG A 188 12.69 23.31 -3.08
CA ARG A 188 14.10 22.88 -3.08
C ARG A 188 14.43 22.14 -1.77
N LEU A 189 15.03 20.94 -1.86
CA LEU A 189 15.44 20.13 -0.72
C LEU A 189 16.84 20.48 -0.25
N GLU A 190 17.02 20.74 1.05
CA GLU A 190 18.31 20.79 1.73
C GLU A 190 18.68 19.41 2.27
N HIS A 191 19.92 18.99 2.03
CA HIS A 191 20.45 17.68 2.41
C HIS A 191 20.88 17.65 3.88
N SER A 192 20.35 16.69 4.65
CA SER A 192 20.83 16.36 6.00
C SER A 192 21.45 14.97 6.01
N ASN A 193 22.73 14.91 6.45
CA ASN A 193 23.53 13.69 6.54
C ASN A 193 23.16 12.85 7.79
N GLY A 194 22.71 11.61 7.59
CA GLY A 194 22.40 10.68 8.67
C GLY A 194 23.57 9.77 9.09
N SER A 195 23.63 9.40 10.38
CA SER A 195 24.70 8.63 11.02
C SER A 195 24.77 7.14 10.64
N PRO A 196 25.95 6.45 10.77
CA PRO A 196 26.21 5.10 10.27
C PRO A 196 25.35 3.98 10.88
N GLU A 197 24.94 4.10 12.13
CA GLU A 197 24.15 3.06 12.83
C GLU A 197 22.72 2.92 12.30
N ARG A 198 22.13 3.99 11.74
CA ARG A 198 20.84 3.93 11.08
C ARG A 198 20.88 3.09 9.79
N ARG A 199 21.99 3.16 9.02
CA ARG A 199 22.15 2.45 7.75
C ARG A 199 22.14 0.92 7.93
N THR A 200 22.63 0.40 9.05
CA THR A 200 22.66 -1.07 9.31
C THR A 200 21.27 -1.62 9.65
N ARG A 201 20.44 -0.86 10.37
CA ARG A 201 19.05 -1.21 10.65
C ARG A 201 18.17 -1.12 9.40
N GLU A 202 18.34 -0.08 8.60
CA GLU A 202 17.60 0.12 7.34
C GLU A 202 17.87 -1.02 6.35
N ARG A 203 19.12 -1.47 6.18
CA ARG A 203 19.48 -2.63 5.34
C ARG A 203 18.83 -3.95 5.81
N ARG A 204 18.55 -4.09 7.09
CA ARG A 204 17.83 -5.26 7.62
C ARG A 204 16.36 -5.24 7.23
N TYR A 205 15.73 -4.08 7.17
CA TYR A 205 14.35 -3.93 6.70
C TYR A 205 14.25 -4.03 5.17
N GLU A 206 15.22 -3.52 4.43
CA GLU A 206 15.33 -3.75 2.99
C GLU A 206 15.40 -5.24 2.65
N ARG A 207 16.12 -6.06 3.45
CA ARG A 207 16.14 -7.52 3.30
C ARG A 207 14.84 -8.20 3.69
N LEU A 208 14.08 -7.66 4.64
CA LEU A 208 12.77 -8.20 5.03
C LEU A 208 11.68 -7.86 4.01
N MET A 209 11.85 -6.75 3.30
CA MET A 209 10.93 -6.28 2.26
C MET A 209 11.30 -6.77 0.86
N LEU A 210 12.54 -7.17 0.61
CA LEU A 210 13.04 -7.75 -0.63
C LEU A 210 13.21 -9.26 -0.44
N VAL A 211 12.14 -9.99 -0.65
CA VAL A 211 12.00 -11.34 -1.23
C VAL A 211 12.93 -12.49 -0.78
N ASP A 212 14.01 -12.32 -0.03
CA ASP A 212 14.96 -13.43 0.23
C ASP A 212 14.64 -14.31 1.46
N ASN A 213 13.54 -14.08 2.19
CA ASN A 213 13.25 -14.80 3.45
C ASN A 213 12.06 -15.78 3.38
N TRP A 214 11.65 -16.23 2.19
CA TRP A 214 10.59 -17.24 2.03
C TRP A 214 11.11 -18.64 1.67
N ARG A 215 12.36 -18.97 2.03
CA ARG A 215 12.88 -20.35 2.00
C ARG A 215 12.80 -21.00 3.36
#